data_ad19431d7be10948bfe1719b3dce72f5
#
_entry.id   ad19431d7be10948bfe1719b3dce72f5
#
_cell.length_a   1.000
_cell.length_b   1.000
_cell.length_c   1.000
_cell.angle_alpha   90.00
_cell.angle_beta   90.00
_cell.angle_gamma   90.00
#
_symmetry.space_group_name_H-M   'P 1'
#
loop_
_entity.id
_entity.type
_entity.pdbx_description
1 polymer ?
#
loop_
_entity_poly.entity_id
_entity_poly.type
_entity_poly.pdbx_seq_one_letter_code
_entity_poly.pdbx_strand_id
1 'polypeptide(L)'
;TLFVYVENPVEEKEKLRLKTLLKEGRHEVTSRLDVPLYKRDGYKIPEDEVLLKNPNKVYLGNSLYHNIRYTYQYRNRLFWGFTAEKDAGEPFGSYGNKAYDAYSFHFLLKDCGKLKTLALGDYRLGFGEGLVVNSDFSLGKSTLFNMGDTRPSIKKFSSTSETSFFRGIAAAFRFGRVDMSAFYSYLPTDATLRKDGTISSLKTDGLHRTLLELSKKHNVTEQSVGTDVTWNTEYFSLGAIVFYQHFSRSFSKGTELYRQYYPDEKDFLNAGLHYRWHRDRFSFSGETAFSNMYGGWATLNKAIYRFNHRYSMVALQRLFTYQYVGLRANSFSEGGAVRNESGFYTGVEASPLNELKLSAYVDYFYFPWAKFGIPHTSEGVEGTFQVDWVVSGKWELSGRYQLKRKERYGQPY
;
A
#
# COMPACT_ATOMS: atom_id res chain seq x y z
N THR A 1 -25.31 -34.19 6.78
CA THR A 1 -23.90 -33.98 6.39
C THR A 1 -23.14 -33.64 7.65
N LEU A 2 -22.34 -34.59 8.16
CA LEU A 2 -21.49 -34.43 9.33
C LEU A 2 -20.38 -33.42 8.98
N PHE A 3 -20.34 -32.29 9.67
CA PHE A 3 -19.15 -31.44 9.72
C PHE A 3 -18.15 -32.11 10.69
N VAL A 4 -17.12 -32.71 10.14
CA VAL A 4 -15.95 -33.13 10.90
C VAL A 4 -15.19 -31.87 11.29
N TYR A 5 -15.28 -31.47 12.55
CA TYR A 5 -14.39 -30.49 13.15
C TYR A 5 -13.01 -31.14 13.21
N VAL A 6 -12.14 -30.78 12.29
CA VAL A 6 -10.71 -31.08 12.40
C VAL A 6 -10.18 -30.11 13.45
N GLU A 7 -10.08 -30.55 14.70
CA GLU A 7 -9.24 -29.89 15.68
C GLU A 7 -7.84 -29.80 15.06
N ASN A 8 -7.38 -28.59 14.81
CA ASN A 8 -5.99 -28.39 14.49
C ASN A 8 -5.17 -29.02 15.62
N PRO A 9 -4.25 -29.97 15.34
CA PRO A 9 -3.43 -30.53 16.38
C PRO A 9 -2.76 -29.38 17.12
N VAL A 10 -2.86 -29.39 18.45
CA VAL A 10 -2.16 -28.44 19.30
C VAL A 10 -0.69 -28.59 18.96
N GLU A 11 -0.17 -27.69 18.13
CA GLU A 11 1.25 -27.66 17.84
C GLU A 11 1.96 -27.47 19.19
N GLU A 12 2.59 -28.53 19.68
CA GLU A 12 3.48 -28.43 20.83
C GLU A 12 4.43 -27.27 20.55
N LYS A 13 4.50 -26.33 21.51
CA LYS A 13 5.37 -25.15 21.43
C LYS A 13 6.84 -25.60 21.45
N GLU A 14 7.32 -26.15 20.33
CA GLU A 14 8.72 -26.50 20.16
C GLU A 14 9.56 -25.26 20.45
N LYS A 15 10.47 -25.38 21.43
CA LYS A 15 11.46 -24.34 21.71
C LYS A 15 12.32 -24.16 20.44
N LEU A 16 12.29 -22.97 19.85
CA LEU A 16 13.10 -22.62 18.69
C LEU A 16 14.59 -22.83 19.00
N ARG A 17 15.18 -23.91 18.53
CA ARG A 17 16.63 -24.15 18.62
C ARG A 17 17.30 -23.62 17.39
N LEU A 18 18.30 -22.74 17.53
CA LEU A 18 19.01 -22.08 16.43
C LEU A 18 19.52 -23.09 15.39
N LYS A 19 20.04 -24.25 15.86
CA LYS A 19 20.55 -25.32 14.98
C LYS A 19 19.46 -25.95 14.10
N THR A 20 18.26 -26.13 14.64
CA THR A 20 17.08 -26.65 13.91
C THR A 20 16.59 -25.62 12.90
N LEU A 21 16.53 -24.34 13.32
CA LEU A 21 16.17 -23.23 12.45
C LEU A 21 17.06 -23.18 11.22
N LEU A 22 18.38 -23.21 11.37
CA LEU A 22 19.32 -23.11 10.25
C LEU A 22 19.30 -24.35 9.33
N LYS A 23 18.99 -25.53 9.86
CA LYS A 23 19.03 -26.79 9.10
C LYS A 23 17.72 -27.10 8.36
N GLU A 24 16.56 -26.71 8.91
CA GLU A 24 15.23 -27.09 8.40
C GLU A 24 14.52 -25.92 7.69
N GLY A 25 15.15 -24.76 7.61
CA GLY A 25 14.59 -23.60 6.92
C GLY A 25 14.77 -23.69 5.40
N ARG A 26 13.81 -23.11 4.69
CA ARG A 26 13.90 -22.93 3.23
C ARG A 26 14.72 -21.69 2.91
N HIS A 27 15.78 -21.87 2.16
CA HIS A 27 16.61 -20.81 1.60
C HIS A 27 16.26 -20.62 0.12
N GLU A 28 16.11 -19.38 -0.29
CA GLU A 28 15.84 -19.05 -1.69
C GLU A 28 16.69 -17.85 -2.10
N VAL A 29 17.43 -18.00 -3.19
CA VAL A 29 18.19 -16.92 -3.83
C VAL A 29 17.54 -16.69 -5.20
N THR A 30 17.11 -15.46 -5.44
CA THR A 30 16.58 -15.04 -6.73
C THR A 30 17.49 -13.94 -7.29
N SER A 31 17.94 -14.11 -8.52
CA SER A 31 18.62 -13.07 -9.27
C SER A 31 17.86 -12.79 -10.54
N ARG A 32 17.63 -11.52 -10.85
CA ARG A 32 17.00 -11.07 -12.08
C ARG A 32 17.92 -10.10 -12.80
N LEU A 33 18.12 -10.32 -14.09
CA LEU A 33 18.85 -9.45 -14.99
C LEU A 33 17.97 -9.17 -16.21
N ASP A 34 17.63 -7.90 -16.43
CA ASP A 34 16.91 -7.48 -17.64
C ASP A 34 17.90 -6.74 -18.56
N VAL A 35 18.01 -7.24 -19.77
CA VAL A 35 18.88 -6.68 -20.84
C VAL A 35 17.99 -6.14 -21.94
N PRO A 36 17.90 -4.81 -22.13
CA PRO A 36 17.13 -4.25 -23.23
C PRO A 36 17.83 -4.53 -24.57
N LEU A 37 17.07 -5.00 -25.56
CA LEU A 37 17.57 -5.29 -26.90
C LEU A 37 17.66 -4.06 -27.81
N TYR A 38 17.20 -2.91 -27.33
CA TYR A 38 17.26 -1.65 -28.07
C TYR A 38 17.81 -0.52 -27.20
N LYS A 39 18.44 0.47 -27.85
CA LYS A 39 19.05 1.62 -27.17
C LYS A 39 18.00 2.72 -26.98
N ARG A 40 17.61 2.98 -25.72
CA ARG A 40 16.73 4.09 -25.35
C ARG A 40 17.46 5.43 -25.44
N ASP A 41 16.72 6.53 -25.62
CA ASP A 41 17.31 7.87 -25.82
C ASP A 41 18.18 8.33 -24.65
N GLY A 42 17.85 8.02 -23.42
CA GLY A 42 18.66 8.35 -22.23
C GLY A 42 20.08 7.75 -22.22
N TYR A 43 20.39 6.79 -23.09
CA TYR A 43 21.73 6.18 -23.24
C TYR A 43 22.48 6.69 -24.48
N LYS A 44 21.85 7.54 -25.30
CA LYS A 44 22.50 8.20 -26.41
C LYS A 44 23.17 9.47 -25.90
N ILE A 45 24.46 9.62 -26.11
CA ILE A 45 25.18 10.86 -25.78
C ILE A 45 24.79 11.89 -26.83
N PRO A 46 24.08 12.97 -26.46
CA PRO A 46 23.77 14.04 -27.40
C PRO A 46 25.02 14.88 -27.65
N GLU A 47 24.94 15.80 -28.60
CA GLU A 47 25.99 16.78 -28.84
C GLU A 47 26.31 17.63 -27.61
N ASP A 48 27.55 18.02 -27.41
CA ASP A 48 28.04 18.72 -26.22
C ASP A 48 27.21 19.96 -25.87
N GLU A 49 26.75 20.70 -26.88
CA GLU A 49 25.92 21.89 -26.71
C GLU A 49 24.55 21.56 -26.04
N VAL A 50 23.97 20.41 -26.36
CA VAL A 50 22.71 19.92 -25.78
C VAL A 50 22.93 19.44 -24.34
N LEU A 51 24.07 18.82 -24.07
CA LEU A 51 24.47 18.39 -22.71
C LEU A 51 24.71 19.58 -21.79
N LEU A 52 25.38 20.64 -22.27
CA LEU A 52 25.60 21.87 -21.52
C LEU A 52 24.28 22.57 -21.16
N LYS A 53 23.29 22.55 -22.04
CA LYS A 53 21.96 23.13 -21.81
C LYS A 53 21.08 22.26 -20.87
N ASN A 54 21.24 20.94 -20.93
CA ASN A 54 20.45 20.02 -20.10
C ASN A 54 21.21 18.72 -19.78
N PRO A 55 22.00 18.71 -18.69
CA PRO A 55 22.79 17.55 -18.29
C PRO A 55 21.95 16.35 -17.86
N ASN A 56 20.63 16.54 -17.63
CA ASN A 56 19.72 15.46 -17.21
C ASN A 56 19.14 14.66 -18.40
N LYS A 57 19.59 14.91 -19.63
CA LYS A 57 19.19 14.11 -20.80
C LYS A 57 19.89 12.76 -20.90
N VAL A 58 20.99 12.55 -20.15
CA VAL A 58 21.79 11.32 -20.19
C VAL A 58 21.73 10.63 -18.84
N TYR A 59 21.58 9.33 -18.87
CA TYR A 59 21.63 8.48 -17.68
C TYR A 59 23.08 8.25 -17.25
N LEU A 60 23.29 8.22 -15.93
CA LEU A 60 24.60 8.06 -15.30
C LEU A 60 25.12 6.61 -15.35
N GLY A 61 24.21 5.64 -15.42
CA GLY A 61 24.53 4.22 -15.44
C GLY A 61 24.19 3.52 -16.75
N ASN A 62 24.44 2.22 -16.78
CA ASN A 62 24.13 1.37 -17.93
C ASN A 62 22.65 0.99 -18.02
N SER A 63 22.24 0.40 -19.15
CA SER A 63 20.85 0.02 -19.42
C SER A 63 20.37 -1.26 -18.74
N LEU A 64 21.23 -1.92 -17.96
CA LEU A 64 20.89 -3.16 -17.28
C LEU A 64 20.09 -2.86 -16.01
N TYR A 65 18.94 -3.56 -15.84
CA TYR A 65 18.30 -3.71 -14.55
C TYR A 65 18.78 -5.01 -13.92
N HIS A 66 19.13 -4.98 -12.66
CA HIS A 66 19.39 -6.21 -11.93
C HIS A 66 19.09 -6.11 -10.45
N ASN A 67 18.60 -7.21 -9.89
CA ASN A 67 18.44 -7.36 -8.46
C ASN A 67 18.93 -8.74 -8.00
N ILE A 68 19.28 -8.78 -6.72
CA ILE A 68 19.57 -10.01 -5.98
C ILE A 68 18.71 -10.00 -4.74
N ARG A 69 17.98 -11.07 -4.53
CA ARG A 69 17.15 -11.27 -3.35
C ARG A 69 17.52 -12.60 -2.71
N TYR A 70 17.76 -12.55 -1.41
CA TYR A 70 17.85 -13.73 -0.57
C TYR A 70 16.69 -13.73 0.41
N THR A 71 16.00 -14.85 0.54
CA THR A 71 14.94 -15.05 1.51
C THR A 71 15.15 -16.36 2.26
N TYR A 72 14.90 -16.30 3.56
CA TYR A 72 14.87 -17.44 4.44
C TYR A 72 13.51 -17.56 5.08
N GLN A 73 12.99 -18.78 5.16
CA GLN A 73 11.71 -19.06 5.80
C GLN A 73 11.80 -20.38 6.57
N TYR A 74 11.43 -20.32 7.84
CA TYR A 74 11.23 -21.50 8.66
C TYR A 74 9.75 -21.63 9.04
N ARG A 75 9.07 -22.65 8.49
CA ARG A 75 7.63 -22.83 8.60
C ARG A 75 6.89 -21.51 8.29
N ASN A 76 5.85 -21.17 9.06
CA ASN A 76 5.17 -19.86 8.95
C ASN A 76 5.49 -18.93 10.14
N ARG A 77 6.64 -19.12 10.80
CA ARG A 77 6.99 -18.45 12.05
C ARG A 77 8.17 -17.52 11.97
N LEU A 78 9.19 -17.83 11.17
CA LEU A 78 10.39 -17.01 11.04
C LEU A 78 10.69 -16.74 9.58
N PHE A 79 10.86 -15.47 9.26
CA PHE A 79 11.23 -15.00 7.92
C PHE A 79 12.34 -13.97 8.08
N TRP A 80 13.35 -14.05 7.24
CA TRP A 80 14.30 -12.97 7.08
C TRP A 80 14.87 -12.96 5.66
N GLY A 81 15.39 -11.84 5.23
CA GLY A 81 15.98 -11.72 3.91
C GLY A 81 16.49 -10.33 3.63
N PHE A 82 17.23 -10.23 2.54
CA PHE A 82 17.64 -8.95 2.00
C PHE A 82 17.41 -8.91 0.50
N THR A 83 17.27 -7.69 -0.02
CA THR A 83 17.15 -7.40 -1.46
C THR A 83 18.12 -6.26 -1.76
N ALA A 84 18.85 -6.38 -2.85
CA ALA A 84 19.65 -5.31 -3.42
C ALA A 84 19.23 -5.12 -4.87
N GLU A 85 19.01 -3.88 -5.30
CA GLU A 85 18.44 -3.53 -6.58
C GLU A 85 19.14 -2.36 -7.23
N LYS A 86 19.17 -2.38 -8.55
CA LYS A 86 19.61 -1.29 -9.40
C LYS A 86 18.69 -1.21 -10.62
N ASP A 87 18.05 -0.08 -10.80
CA ASP A 87 17.27 0.20 -12.00
C ASP A 87 18.13 0.49 -13.24
N ALA A 88 17.51 0.29 -14.41
CA ALA A 88 18.14 0.61 -15.68
C ALA A 88 18.42 2.12 -15.77
N GLY A 89 19.68 2.49 -15.98
CA GLY A 89 20.14 3.88 -16.04
C GLY A 89 20.78 4.40 -14.77
N GLU A 90 20.68 3.67 -13.67
CA GLU A 90 21.31 4.05 -12.40
C GLU A 90 22.80 3.68 -12.35
N PRO A 91 23.61 4.47 -11.63
CA PRO A 91 25.02 4.18 -11.46
C PRO A 91 25.22 2.96 -10.54
N PHE A 92 26.19 2.11 -10.89
CA PHE A 92 26.62 0.97 -10.10
C PHE A 92 28.07 1.18 -9.65
N GLY A 93 28.32 1.23 -8.35
CA GLY A 93 29.67 1.44 -7.80
C GLY A 93 30.27 2.80 -8.12
N SER A 94 29.45 3.82 -8.41
CA SER A 94 29.87 5.17 -8.76
C SER A 94 28.85 6.22 -8.27
N TYR A 95 29.19 7.50 -8.35
CA TYR A 95 28.34 8.63 -7.91
C TYR A 95 27.84 8.49 -6.45
N GLY A 96 28.66 7.93 -5.56
CA GLY A 96 28.31 7.71 -4.14
C GLY A 96 27.64 6.38 -3.83
N ASN A 97 27.17 5.62 -4.81
CA ASN A 97 26.66 4.26 -4.63
C ASN A 97 27.82 3.29 -4.49
N LYS A 98 27.87 2.49 -3.41
CA LYS A 98 28.91 1.47 -3.19
C LYS A 98 28.79 0.29 -4.17
N ALA A 99 27.56 -0.10 -4.51
CA ALA A 99 27.22 -1.09 -5.52
C ALA A 99 25.80 -0.81 -6.04
N TYR A 100 24.79 -1.39 -5.42
CA TYR A 100 23.38 -1.18 -5.78
C TYR A 100 22.85 0.18 -5.31
N ASP A 101 21.81 0.65 -5.96
CA ASP A 101 21.15 1.90 -5.60
C ASP A 101 20.28 1.75 -4.34
N ALA A 102 19.53 0.66 -4.26
CA ALA A 102 18.63 0.36 -3.16
C ALA A 102 18.99 -0.94 -2.43
N TYR A 103 18.80 -0.91 -1.10
CA TYR A 103 18.95 -2.06 -0.21
C TYR A 103 17.77 -2.15 0.73
N SER A 104 17.23 -3.36 0.90
CA SER A 104 16.17 -3.70 1.82
C SER A 104 16.55 -4.90 2.66
N PHE A 105 16.19 -4.88 3.94
CA PHE A 105 16.37 -5.99 4.86
C PHE A 105 15.09 -6.16 5.69
N HIS A 106 14.65 -7.40 5.87
CA HIS A 106 13.53 -7.70 6.73
C HIS A 106 13.78 -8.91 7.63
N PHE A 107 13.28 -8.82 8.83
CA PHE A 107 13.16 -9.93 9.77
C PHE A 107 11.74 -9.94 10.33
N LEU A 108 11.07 -11.08 10.33
CA LEU A 108 9.72 -11.24 10.86
C LEU A 108 9.63 -12.53 11.66
N LEU A 109 9.28 -12.40 12.94
CA LEU A 109 9.02 -13.51 13.86
C LEU A 109 7.55 -13.50 14.24
N LYS A 110 6.90 -14.68 14.24
CA LYS A 110 5.49 -14.84 14.55
C LYS A 110 5.25 -15.85 15.67
N ASP A 111 4.17 -15.65 16.40
CA ASP A 111 3.56 -16.59 17.37
C ASP A 111 4.51 -17.09 18.45
N CYS A 112 5.18 -16.17 19.14
CA CYS A 112 5.99 -16.42 20.33
C CYS A 112 5.22 -16.10 21.62
N GLY A 113 4.26 -16.94 22.00
CA GLY A 113 3.41 -16.75 23.16
C GLY A 113 2.50 -15.53 23.01
N LYS A 114 2.67 -14.54 23.89
CA LYS A 114 1.90 -13.28 23.81
C LYS A 114 2.37 -12.39 22.66
N LEU A 115 3.61 -12.49 22.24
CA LEU A 115 4.14 -11.78 21.07
C LEU A 115 3.62 -12.46 19.80
N LYS A 116 2.70 -11.80 19.10
CA LYS A 116 2.10 -12.31 17.86
C LYS A 116 2.97 -12.05 16.64
N THR A 117 3.61 -10.88 16.61
CA THR A 117 4.49 -10.53 15.51
C THR A 117 5.58 -9.59 16.01
N LEU A 118 6.82 -9.81 15.57
CA LEU A 118 7.93 -8.88 15.67
C LEU A 118 8.52 -8.69 14.29
N ALA A 119 8.59 -7.47 13.82
CA ALA A 119 9.26 -7.10 12.58
C ALA A 119 10.43 -6.17 12.87
N LEU A 120 11.57 -6.42 12.22
CA LEU A 120 12.77 -5.58 12.25
C LEU A 120 13.23 -5.30 10.81
N GLY A 121 13.77 -4.11 10.58
CA GLY A 121 14.16 -3.65 9.25
C GLY A 121 12.96 -3.13 8.46
N ASP A 122 12.74 -3.61 7.23
CA ASP A 122 11.69 -3.13 6.35
C ASP A 122 10.40 -3.95 6.51
N TYR A 123 9.30 -3.27 6.82
CA TYR A 123 8.01 -3.90 7.08
C TYR A 123 6.85 -3.10 6.50
N ARG A 124 5.70 -3.77 6.38
CA ARG A 124 4.41 -3.16 6.01
C ARG A 124 3.46 -3.16 7.18
N LEU A 125 2.60 -2.15 7.20
CA LEU A 125 1.52 -1.99 8.15
C LEU A 125 0.18 -1.91 7.43
N GLY A 126 -0.86 -2.46 8.05
CA GLY A 126 -2.24 -2.31 7.63
C GLY A 126 -3.15 -2.38 8.86
N PHE A 127 -3.89 -1.31 9.13
CA PHE A 127 -4.84 -1.21 10.23
C PHE A 127 -6.17 -0.65 9.73
N GLY A 128 -7.28 -1.10 10.33
CA GLY A 128 -8.62 -0.68 9.96
C GLY A 128 -8.92 -0.88 8.47
N GLU A 129 -9.55 0.09 7.85
CA GLU A 129 -9.81 0.15 6.40
C GLU A 129 -8.72 0.98 5.67
N GLY A 130 -7.63 1.35 6.37
CA GLY A 130 -6.47 2.05 5.81
C GLY A 130 -6.61 3.56 5.72
N LEU A 131 -7.49 4.17 6.49
CA LEU A 131 -7.67 5.61 6.48
C LEU A 131 -6.52 6.32 7.22
N VAL A 132 -5.97 5.72 8.28
CA VAL A 132 -4.84 6.29 9.02
C VAL A 132 -3.52 5.79 8.45
N VAL A 133 -3.31 4.48 8.38
CA VAL A 133 -2.08 3.89 7.84
C VAL A 133 -2.33 2.55 7.17
N ASN A 134 -1.89 2.46 5.92
CA ASN A 134 -1.88 1.22 5.16
C ASN A 134 -0.80 1.28 4.07
N SER A 135 0.14 0.36 4.10
CA SER A 135 1.17 0.20 3.08
C SER A 135 0.97 -1.04 2.20
N ASP A 136 -0.17 -1.73 2.33
CA ASP A 136 -0.53 -2.84 1.47
C ASP A 136 -0.94 -2.35 0.08
N PHE A 137 -0.74 -3.21 -0.90
CA PHE A 137 -1.12 -2.94 -2.28
C PHE A 137 -2.64 -3.02 -2.47
N SER A 138 -3.23 -2.04 -3.14
CA SER A 138 -4.64 -2.05 -3.53
C SER A 138 -4.81 -2.75 -4.88
N LEU A 139 -5.61 -3.82 -4.90
CA LEU A 139 -5.84 -4.65 -6.09
C LEU A 139 -6.93 -4.10 -7.03
N GLY A 140 -7.50 -2.93 -6.74
CA GLY A 140 -8.53 -2.30 -7.54
C GLY A 140 -9.96 -2.69 -7.14
N LYS A 141 -10.95 -2.11 -7.84
CA LYS A 141 -12.37 -2.15 -7.44
C LYS A 141 -13.02 -3.53 -7.55
N SER A 142 -12.62 -4.33 -8.51
CA SER A 142 -13.17 -5.68 -8.74
C SER A 142 -12.80 -6.70 -7.67
N THR A 143 -11.80 -6.41 -6.86
CA THR A 143 -11.35 -7.33 -5.81
C THR A 143 -12.03 -7.16 -4.47
N LEU A 144 -12.94 -6.18 -4.33
CA LEU A 144 -13.68 -5.93 -3.08
C LEU A 144 -14.48 -7.15 -2.59
N PHE A 145 -14.96 -7.99 -3.51
CA PHE A 145 -15.64 -9.25 -3.16
C PHE A 145 -14.73 -10.24 -2.44
N ASN A 146 -13.42 -10.23 -2.79
CA ASN A 146 -12.41 -11.12 -2.23
C ASN A 146 -11.65 -10.49 -1.06
N MET A 147 -11.91 -9.21 -0.75
CA MET A 147 -11.36 -8.58 0.45
C MET A 147 -12.06 -9.22 1.66
N GLY A 148 -11.39 -10.20 2.23
CA GLY A 148 -11.74 -10.73 3.54
C GLY A 148 -11.69 -9.63 4.60
N ASP A 149 -12.00 -10.00 5.83
CA ASP A 149 -11.89 -9.10 6.96
C ASP A 149 -10.46 -8.56 7.08
N THR A 150 -10.29 -7.26 6.94
CA THR A 150 -9.01 -6.59 7.18
C THR A 150 -8.69 -6.67 8.67
N ARG A 151 -7.73 -7.51 9.01
CA ARG A 151 -7.21 -7.60 10.39
C ARG A 151 -5.96 -6.75 10.51
N PRO A 152 -5.74 -6.09 11.66
CA PRO A 152 -4.49 -5.41 11.91
C PRO A 152 -3.31 -6.31 11.57
N SER A 153 -2.40 -5.84 10.75
CA SER A 153 -1.32 -6.68 10.26
C SER A 153 0.01 -5.95 10.18
N ILE A 154 1.04 -6.60 10.71
CA ILE A 154 2.44 -6.29 10.50
C ILE A 154 2.99 -7.39 9.59
N LYS A 155 3.52 -7.02 8.42
CA LYS A 155 4.01 -7.94 7.39
C LYS A 155 5.46 -7.63 7.04
N LYS A 156 6.22 -8.64 6.65
CA LYS A 156 7.55 -8.42 6.06
C LYS A 156 7.44 -7.63 4.77
N PHE A 157 8.42 -6.79 4.50
CA PHE A 157 8.61 -6.18 3.21
C PHE A 157 9.72 -6.91 2.44
N SER A 158 9.42 -7.46 1.28
CA SER A 158 10.36 -8.21 0.43
C SER A 158 10.25 -7.80 -1.05
N SER A 159 9.72 -6.59 -1.31
CA SER A 159 9.61 -6.02 -2.66
C SER A 159 10.88 -5.24 -3.00
N THR A 160 11.03 -4.92 -4.27
CA THR A 160 11.99 -3.96 -4.80
C THR A 160 11.47 -2.52 -4.81
N SER A 161 10.22 -2.28 -4.41
CA SER A 161 9.70 -0.91 -4.26
C SER A 161 10.44 -0.15 -3.17
N GLU A 162 10.83 1.09 -3.46
CA GLU A 162 11.60 1.94 -2.53
C GLU A 162 10.73 2.83 -1.63
N THR A 163 9.40 2.77 -1.78
CA THR A 163 8.54 3.79 -1.15
C THR A 163 7.40 3.25 -0.28
N SER A 164 6.91 2.06 -0.51
CA SER A 164 5.69 1.56 0.16
C SER A 164 5.99 0.69 1.38
N PHE A 165 6.89 1.15 2.26
CA PHE A 165 7.28 0.42 3.46
C PHE A 165 7.66 1.36 4.62
N PHE A 166 7.85 0.79 5.79
CA PHE A 166 8.40 1.40 6.99
C PHE A 166 9.73 0.71 7.32
N ARG A 167 10.68 1.45 7.90
CA ARG A 167 12.02 0.93 8.26
C ARG A 167 12.29 1.15 9.74
N GLY A 168 12.43 0.08 10.51
CA GLY A 168 12.67 0.17 11.95
C GLY A 168 12.20 -1.05 12.69
N ILE A 169 11.26 -0.88 13.63
CA ILE A 169 10.74 -1.95 14.49
C ILE A 169 9.20 -1.86 14.59
N ALA A 170 8.55 -3.01 14.55
CA ALA A 170 7.13 -3.12 14.85
C ALA A 170 6.85 -4.42 15.63
N ALA A 171 5.96 -4.34 16.61
CA ALA A 171 5.56 -5.49 17.42
C ALA A 171 4.05 -5.52 17.64
N ALA A 172 3.48 -6.72 17.63
CA ALA A 172 2.09 -6.96 17.99
C ALA A 172 2.01 -7.99 19.11
N PHE A 173 1.21 -7.70 20.12
CA PHE A 173 0.98 -8.55 21.29
C PHE A 173 -0.50 -8.89 21.39
N ARG A 174 -0.80 -10.05 22.00
CA ARG A 174 -2.16 -10.46 22.36
C ARG A 174 -2.27 -10.75 23.85
N PHE A 175 -3.21 -10.06 24.49
CA PHE A 175 -3.55 -10.20 25.89
C PHE A 175 -5.04 -10.58 26.03
N GLY A 176 -5.33 -11.88 25.98
CA GLY A 176 -6.69 -12.38 25.97
C GLY A 176 -7.45 -11.87 24.72
N ARG A 177 -8.44 -10.99 24.93
CA ARG A 177 -9.26 -10.38 23.87
C ARG A 177 -8.69 -9.09 23.28
N VAL A 178 -7.57 -8.60 23.80
CA VAL A 178 -6.95 -7.34 23.35
C VAL A 178 -5.71 -7.66 22.53
N ASP A 179 -5.69 -7.16 21.30
CA ASP A 179 -4.50 -7.08 20.45
C ASP A 179 -3.95 -5.66 20.54
N MET A 180 -2.65 -5.55 20.73
CA MET A 180 -1.94 -4.28 20.83
C MET A 180 -0.74 -4.31 19.90
N SER A 181 -0.64 -3.34 19.02
CA SER A 181 0.48 -3.16 18.09
C SER A 181 1.15 -1.82 18.35
N ALA A 182 2.47 -1.79 18.28
CA ALA A 182 3.26 -0.55 18.32
C ALA A 182 4.37 -0.62 17.28
N PHE A 183 4.73 0.53 16.71
CA PHE A 183 5.77 0.60 15.71
C PHE A 183 6.50 1.94 15.71
N TYR A 184 7.75 1.90 15.28
CA TYR A 184 8.59 3.05 15.01
C TYR A 184 9.33 2.85 13.70
N SER A 185 9.40 3.90 12.88
CA SER A 185 10.10 3.91 11.60
C SER A 185 10.97 5.16 11.47
N TYR A 186 12.17 4.97 10.94
CA TYR A 186 13.09 6.01 10.49
C TYR A 186 13.45 5.72 9.03
N LEU A 187 12.93 6.53 8.11
CA LEU A 187 13.04 6.28 6.68
C LEU A 187 13.61 7.51 5.95
N PRO A 188 14.84 7.43 5.41
CA PRO A 188 15.32 8.38 4.42
C PRO A 188 14.44 8.31 3.18
N THR A 189 13.93 9.45 2.71
CA THR A 189 12.92 9.56 1.66
C THR A 189 13.36 10.58 0.62
N ASP A 190 13.03 10.30 -0.63
CA ASP A 190 13.31 11.17 -1.75
C ASP A 190 12.25 12.27 -1.87
N ALA A 191 12.69 13.50 -2.09
CA ALA A 191 11.79 14.61 -2.25
C ALA A 191 12.25 15.63 -3.28
N THR A 192 11.31 16.28 -3.94
CA THR A 192 11.55 17.48 -4.69
C THR A 192 11.44 18.68 -3.76
N LEU A 193 12.53 19.39 -3.56
CA LEU A 193 12.58 20.58 -2.73
C LEU A 193 12.37 21.84 -3.57
N ARG A 194 11.75 22.85 -2.96
CA ARG A 194 11.70 24.22 -3.48
C ARG A 194 13.02 24.94 -3.20
N LYS A 195 13.18 26.14 -3.75
CA LYS A 195 14.37 27.00 -3.52
C LYS A 195 14.56 27.38 -2.06
N ASP A 196 13.47 27.49 -1.31
CA ASP A 196 13.44 27.79 0.14
C ASP A 196 13.72 26.55 1.03
N GLY A 197 13.97 25.39 0.41
CA GLY A 197 14.25 24.14 1.10
C GLY A 197 13.02 23.39 1.61
N THR A 198 11.80 23.87 1.34
CA THR A 198 10.54 23.15 1.69
C THR A 198 10.26 22.01 0.72
N ILE A 199 9.51 21.00 1.17
CA ILE A 199 9.11 19.85 0.36
C ILE A 199 7.97 20.27 -0.56
N SER A 200 8.18 20.18 -1.87
CA SER A 200 7.14 20.36 -2.89
C SER A 200 6.33 19.07 -3.11
N SER A 201 7.01 17.92 -3.13
CA SER A 201 6.42 16.60 -3.27
C SER A 201 7.41 15.52 -2.85
N LEU A 202 6.90 14.44 -2.27
CA LEU A 202 7.66 13.20 -2.10
C LEU A 202 7.79 12.50 -3.46
N LYS A 203 8.95 11.92 -3.73
CA LYS A 203 9.23 11.16 -4.94
C LYS A 203 9.00 9.69 -4.64
N THR A 204 8.17 9.03 -5.44
CA THR A 204 7.71 7.67 -5.18
C THR A 204 8.09 6.66 -6.28
N ASP A 205 8.89 7.08 -7.26
CA ASP A 205 9.32 6.21 -8.38
C ASP A 205 10.63 5.47 -8.11
N GLY A 206 11.42 5.88 -7.09
CA GLY A 206 12.69 5.27 -6.71
C GLY A 206 13.83 5.45 -7.73
N LEU A 207 13.67 6.28 -8.78
CA LEU A 207 14.63 6.36 -9.88
C LEU A 207 15.73 7.40 -9.63
N HIS A 208 17.01 6.99 -9.77
CA HIS A 208 18.20 7.84 -9.57
C HIS A 208 19.17 7.79 -10.76
N ARG A 209 18.63 7.97 -11.97
CA ARG A 209 19.33 7.80 -13.25
C ARG A 209 20.09 9.03 -13.75
N THR A 210 19.69 10.22 -13.28
CA THR A 210 20.27 11.51 -13.68
C THR A 210 20.80 12.26 -12.47
N LEU A 211 21.64 13.29 -12.69
CA LEU A 211 22.14 14.14 -11.62
C LEU A 211 21.01 14.81 -10.82
N LEU A 212 19.93 15.22 -11.50
CA LEU A 212 18.76 15.80 -10.84
C LEU A 212 18.00 14.76 -10.02
N GLU A 213 17.81 13.54 -10.52
CA GLU A 213 17.18 12.46 -9.77
C GLU A 213 18.05 12.10 -8.55
N LEU A 214 19.35 11.95 -8.72
CA LEU A 214 20.30 11.64 -7.67
C LEU A 214 20.34 12.74 -6.57
N SER A 215 20.19 14.01 -6.93
CA SER A 215 20.13 15.11 -5.96
C SER A 215 18.89 15.09 -5.06
N LYS A 216 17.87 14.34 -5.43
CA LYS A 216 16.64 14.14 -4.66
C LYS A 216 16.71 12.94 -3.73
N LYS A 217 17.70 12.06 -3.92
CA LYS A 217 17.85 10.83 -3.16
C LYS A 217 18.09 11.14 -1.68
N HIS A 218 17.26 10.55 -0.82
CA HIS A 218 17.38 10.59 0.65
C HIS A 218 17.58 11.99 1.24
N ASN A 219 17.08 13.04 0.58
CA ASN A 219 17.28 14.43 1.00
C ASN A 219 16.30 14.91 2.08
N VAL A 220 15.36 14.05 2.47
CA VAL A 220 14.42 14.24 3.57
C VAL A 220 14.37 12.97 4.42
N THR A 221 14.17 13.11 5.73
CA THR A 221 13.94 11.99 6.63
C THR A 221 12.52 12.03 7.13
N GLU A 222 11.83 10.89 7.06
CA GLU A 222 10.54 10.64 7.68
C GLU A 222 10.73 9.79 8.94
N GLN A 223 10.25 10.27 10.08
CA GLN A 223 10.13 9.49 11.31
C GLN A 223 8.65 9.26 11.59
N SER A 224 8.30 8.03 11.91
CA SER A 224 6.90 7.66 12.16
C SER A 224 6.80 6.80 13.41
N VAL A 225 5.82 7.08 14.25
CA VAL A 225 5.49 6.27 15.42
C VAL A 225 3.99 6.12 15.52
N GLY A 226 3.54 4.94 15.93
CA GLY A 226 2.10 4.72 16.11
C GLY A 226 1.80 3.48 16.93
N THR A 227 0.55 3.41 17.34
CA THR A 227 -0.01 2.30 18.10
C THR A 227 -1.43 2.02 17.66
N ASP A 228 -1.79 0.74 17.63
CA ASP A 228 -3.16 0.26 17.44
C ASP A 228 -3.52 -0.65 18.62
N VAL A 229 -4.69 -0.46 19.17
CA VAL A 229 -5.26 -1.30 20.23
C VAL A 229 -6.63 -1.77 19.78
N THR A 230 -6.81 -3.07 19.64
CA THR A 230 -8.05 -3.68 19.17
C THR A 230 -8.60 -4.66 20.22
N TRP A 231 -9.82 -4.42 20.66
CA TRP A 231 -10.57 -5.35 21.48
C TRP A 231 -11.42 -6.26 20.58
N ASN A 232 -11.32 -7.57 20.80
CA ASN A 232 -11.95 -8.59 20.00
C ASN A 232 -12.92 -9.43 20.82
N THR A 233 -14.11 -9.63 20.30
CA THR A 233 -15.06 -10.65 20.75
C THR A 233 -15.27 -11.68 19.64
N GLU A 234 -16.18 -12.59 19.83
CA GLU A 234 -16.53 -13.60 18.83
C GLU A 234 -17.08 -12.98 17.54
N TYR A 235 -17.97 -11.98 17.67
CA TYR A 235 -18.66 -11.37 16.53
C TYR A 235 -18.26 -9.93 16.26
N PHE A 236 -17.57 -9.27 17.18
CA PHE A 236 -17.29 -7.85 17.12
C PHE A 236 -15.84 -7.53 17.47
N SER A 237 -15.25 -6.62 16.74
CA SER A 237 -13.95 -6.01 17.07
C SER A 237 -14.08 -4.49 17.03
N LEU A 238 -13.47 -3.82 18.00
CA LEU A 238 -13.36 -2.37 18.07
C LEU A 238 -11.91 -2.00 18.32
N GLY A 239 -11.34 -1.15 17.50
CA GLY A 239 -9.96 -0.71 17.66
C GLY A 239 -9.80 0.80 17.52
N ALA A 240 -8.70 1.28 18.07
CA ALA A 240 -8.26 2.66 17.98
C ALA A 240 -6.80 2.71 17.56
N ILE A 241 -6.49 3.58 16.60
CA ILE A 241 -5.15 3.80 16.09
C ILE A 241 -4.77 5.27 16.27
N VAL A 242 -3.51 5.49 16.66
CA VAL A 242 -2.86 6.81 16.67
C VAL A 242 -1.56 6.70 15.90
N PHE A 243 -1.32 7.64 15.01
CA PHE A 243 -0.18 7.66 14.13
C PHE A 243 0.39 9.07 14.00
N TYR A 244 1.65 9.25 14.36
CA TYR A 244 2.38 10.50 14.26
C TYR A 244 3.54 10.37 13.28
N GLN A 245 3.72 11.40 12.44
CA GLN A 245 4.79 11.51 11.46
C GLN A 245 5.51 12.85 11.62
N HIS A 246 6.84 12.81 11.55
CA HIS A 246 7.71 13.98 11.54
C HIS A 246 8.64 13.92 10.33
N PHE A 247 8.68 15.00 9.56
CA PHE A 247 9.62 15.17 8.45
C PHE A 247 10.73 16.15 8.84
N SER A 248 11.95 15.90 8.38
CA SER A 248 13.10 16.80 8.64
C SER A 248 12.93 18.18 8.00
N ARG A 249 11.99 18.35 7.07
CA ARG A 249 11.66 19.61 6.40
C ARG A 249 10.13 19.78 6.33
N SER A 250 9.68 21.03 6.35
CA SER A 250 8.26 21.36 6.18
C SER A 250 7.83 21.17 4.73
N PHE A 251 6.59 20.75 4.54
CA PHE A 251 5.94 20.80 3.25
C PHE A 251 5.53 22.23 2.88
N SER A 252 5.30 22.46 1.58
CA SER A 252 4.71 23.69 1.09
C SER A 252 3.60 23.37 0.09
N LYS A 253 2.38 23.74 0.42
CA LYS A 253 1.17 23.41 -0.35
C LYS A 253 1.12 24.01 -1.75
N GLY A 254 1.80 25.10 -2.02
CA GLY A 254 1.70 25.82 -3.28
C GLY A 254 0.55 26.85 -3.29
N THR A 255 0.39 27.56 -4.41
CA THR A 255 -0.56 28.67 -4.59
C THR A 255 -1.83 28.28 -5.33
N GLU A 256 -1.83 27.13 -5.99
CA GLU A 256 -2.94 26.68 -6.81
C GLU A 256 -4.14 26.26 -5.94
N LEU A 257 -5.37 26.60 -6.39
CA LEU A 257 -6.61 26.35 -5.66
C LEU A 257 -6.74 24.89 -5.18
N TYR A 258 -6.44 23.93 -6.06
CA TYR A 258 -6.55 22.51 -5.73
C TYR A 258 -5.55 22.04 -4.65
N ARG A 259 -4.49 22.83 -4.38
CA ARG A 259 -3.48 22.56 -3.36
C ARG A 259 -3.75 23.25 -2.02
N GLN A 260 -4.81 24.02 -1.89
CA GLN A 260 -5.10 24.83 -0.69
C GLN A 260 -5.04 24.02 0.63
N TYR A 261 -5.44 22.75 0.59
CA TYR A 261 -5.45 21.83 1.73
C TYR A 261 -4.39 20.72 1.60
N TYR A 262 -3.33 20.95 0.83
CA TYR A 262 -2.19 20.05 0.78
C TYR A 262 -1.34 20.18 2.03
N PRO A 263 -0.47 19.18 2.33
CA PRO A 263 0.47 19.29 3.46
C PRO A 263 1.26 20.59 3.42
N ASP A 264 1.37 21.25 4.59
CA ASP A 264 2.01 22.57 4.75
C ASP A 264 2.83 22.67 6.04
N GLU A 265 3.01 21.55 6.74
CA GLU A 265 3.76 21.42 7.99
C GLU A 265 4.80 20.32 7.87
N LYS A 266 5.53 20.07 8.96
CA LYS A 266 6.45 18.93 9.08
C LYS A 266 5.95 17.84 10.02
N ASP A 267 4.92 18.15 10.82
CA ASP A 267 4.38 17.29 11.87
C ASP A 267 2.92 16.97 11.59
N PHE A 268 2.60 15.67 11.54
CA PHE A 268 1.26 15.18 11.20
C PHE A 268 0.81 14.16 12.25
N LEU A 269 -0.38 14.36 12.78
CA LEU A 269 -1.03 13.44 13.70
C LEU A 269 -2.36 12.99 13.09
N ASN A 270 -2.50 11.68 12.93
CA ASN A 270 -3.74 11.05 12.54
C ASN A 270 -4.21 10.10 13.64
N ALA A 271 -5.50 10.11 13.93
CA ALA A 271 -6.12 9.17 14.86
C ALA A 271 -7.38 8.59 14.22
N GLY A 272 -7.68 7.33 14.50
CA GLY A 272 -8.84 6.65 13.93
C GLY A 272 -9.47 5.64 14.87
N LEU A 273 -10.75 5.41 14.66
CA LEU A 273 -11.50 4.31 15.26
C LEU A 273 -11.93 3.38 14.14
N HIS A 274 -11.66 2.10 14.29
CA HIS A 274 -12.08 1.08 13.35
C HIS A 274 -12.88 -0.01 14.04
N TYR A 275 -13.83 -0.57 13.33
CA TYR A 275 -14.71 -1.58 13.87
C TYR A 275 -15.03 -2.63 12.81
N ARG A 276 -15.36 -3.81 13.29
CA ARG A 276 -15.82 -4.92 12.48
C ARG A 276 -16.85 -5.72 13.26
N TRP A 277 -17.93 -6.02 12.60
CA TRP A 277 -18.95 -6.92 13.08
C TRP A 277 -19.21 -7.97 12.02
N HIS A 278 -19.27 -9.23 12.42
CA HIS A 278 -19.63 -10.33 11.53
C HIS A 278 -20.53 -11.30 12.27
N ARG A 279 -21.57 -11.73 11.63
CA ARG A 279 -22.45 -12.76 12.13
C ARG A 279 -23.08 -13.48 10.94
N ASP A 280 -22.95 -14.82 10.93
CA ASP A 280 -23.49 -15.70 9.91
C ASP A 280 -23.07 -15.27 8.48
N ARG A 281 -24.03 -14.71 7.74
CA ARG A 281 -23.86 -14.30 6.33
C ARG A 281 -23.53 -12.81 6.15
N PHE A 282 -23.56 -12.05 7.21
CA PHE A 282 -23.37 -10.60 7.18
C PHE A 282 -22.04 -10.20 7.83
N SER A 283 -21.31 -9.36 7.15
CA SER A 283 -20.09 -8.71 7.66
C SER A 283 -20.20 -7.21 7.43
N PHE A 284 -19.90 -6.44 8.47
CA PHE A 284 -19.86 -4.98 8.43
C PHE A 284 -18.57 -4.49 9.03
N SER A 285 -17.85 -3.65 8.32
CA SER A 285 -16.59 -3.05 8.80
C SER A 285 -16.50 -1.59 8.41
N GLY A 286 -15.74 -0.83 9.17
CA GLY A 286 -15.51 0.56 8.85
C GLY A 286 -14.41 1.17 9.69
N GLU A 287 -14.02 2.36 9.26
CA GLU A 287 -13.04 3.20 9.95
C GLU A 287 -13.48 4.66 9.82
N THR A 288 -13.27 5.43 10.88
CA THR A 288 -13.38 6.89 10.88
C THR A 288 -12.09 7.46 11.43
N ALA A 289 -11.45 8.32 10.67
CA ALA A 289 -10.15 8.89 10.97
C ALA A 289 -10.20 10.43 10.98
N PHE A 290 -9.36 11.02 11.82
CA PHE A 290 -9.18 12.45 11.97
C PHE A 290 -7.72 12.83 11.74
N SER A 291 -7.49 13.98 11.12
CA SER A 291 -6.18 14.60 10.89
C SER A 291 -6.10 15.93 11.64
N ASN A 292 -5.01 16.17 12.39
CA ASN A 292 -4.80 17.43 13.11
C ASN A 292 -4.68 18.64 12.18
N MET A 293 -4.11 18.42 10.99
CA MET A 293 -3.99 19.48 10.00
C MET A 293 -5.36 19.79 9.39
N TYR A 294 -5.74 21.06 9.36
CA TYR A 294 -7.03 21.58 8.86
C TYR A 294 -8.30 20.98 9.49
N GLY A 295 -8.20 20.14 10.54
CA GLY A 295 -9.35 19.50 11.17
C GLY A 295 -10.12 18.55 10.26
N GLY A 296 -9.46 17.97 9.26
CA GLY A 296 -10.06 17.07 8.29
C GLY A 296 -10.38 15.70 8.87
N TRP A 297 -11.43 15.05 8.33
CA TRP A 297 -11.83 13.71 8.70
C TRP A 297 -12.17 12.87 7.47
N ALA A 298 -12.09 11.56 7.62
CA ALA A 298 -12.40 10.58 6.61
C ALA A 298 -13.16 9.41 7.23
N THR A 299 -14.16 8.87 6.54
CA THR A 299 -14.85 7.65 6.95
C THR A 299 -15.09 6.74 5.76
N LEU A 300 -14.96 5.44 6.00
CA LEU A 300 -15.30 4.38 5.08
C LEU A 300 -16.05 3.28 5.80
N ASN A 301 -17.16 2.83 5.22
CA ASN A 301 -18.01 1.79 5.75
C ASN A 301 -18.29 0.76 4.65
N LYS A 302 -18.14 -0.52 4.97
CA LYS A 302 -18.30 -1.64 4.06
C LYS A 302 -19.22 -2.69 4.65
N ALA A 303 -20.22 -3.09 3.90
CA ALA A 303 -21.14 -4.17 4.21
C ALA A 303 -21.04 -5.27 3.16
N ILE A 304 -20.92 -6.51 3.59
CA ILE A 304 -20.91 -7.69 2.71
C ILE A 304 -22.00 -8.63 3.20
N TYR A 305 -22.86 -9.05 2.29
CA TYR A 305 -23.88 -10.07 2.54
C TYR A 305 -23.64 -11.28 1.62
N ARG A 306 -23.49 -12.47 2.21
CA ARG A 306 -23.33 -13.73 1.50
C ARG A 306 -24.65 -14.50 1.57
N PHE A 307 -25.43 -14.47 0.50
CA PHE A 307 -26.68 -15.23 0.42
C PHE A 307 -26.43 -16.73 0.61
N ASN A 308 -25.37 -17.22 0.00
CA ASN A 308 -24.83 -18.57 0.13
C ASN A 308 -23.37 -18.59 -0.39
N HIS A 309 -22.80 -19.79 -0.61
CA HIS A 309 -21.44 -19.94 -1.16
C HIS A 309 -21.28 -19.50 -2.62
N ARG A 310 -22.39 -19.26 -3.35
CA ARG A 310 -22.38 -18.89 -4.78
C ARG A 310 -22.75 -17.44 -5.05
N TYR A 311 -23.41 -16.75 -4.13
CA TYR A 311 -23.93 -15.41 -4.32
C TYR A 311 -23.55 -14.49 -3.19
N SER A 312 -22.94 -13.38 -3.50
CA SER A 312 -22.59 -12.34 -2.55
C SER A 312 -22.84 -10.95 -3.09
N MET A 313 -23.08 -10.02 -2.18
CA MET A 313 -23.26 -8.59 -2.46
C MET A 313 -22.37 -7.80 -1.53
N VAL A 314 -21.80 -6.72 -2.05
CA VAL A 314 -21.02 -5.74 -1.29
C VAL A 314 -21.59 -4.34 -1.51
N ALA A 315 -21.63 -3.56 -0.44
CA ALA A 315 -21.91 -2.13 -0.48
C ALA A 315 -20.82 -1.41 0.31
N LEU A 316 -20.31 -0.31 -0.22
CA LEU A 316 -19.29 0.49 0.41
C LEU A 316 -19.63 1.98 0.24
N GLN A 317 -19.60 2.70 1.37
CA GLN A 317 -19.73 4.14 1.42
C GLN A 317 -18.39 4.72 1.87
N ARG A 318 -17.94 5.78 1.21
CA ARG A 318 -16.77 6.56 1.59
C ARG A 318 -17.06 8.05 1.58
N LEU A 319 -16.46 8.74 2.53
CA LEU A 319 -16.57 10.18 2.64
C LEU A 319 -15.26 10.73 3.23
N PHE A 320 -14.47 11.37 2.38
CA PHE A 320 -13.16 11.92 2.71
C PHE A 320 -13.21 13.43 2.49
N THR A 321 -13.12 14.20 3.56
CA THR A 321 -13.10 15.66 3.44
C THR A 321 -11.86 16.13 2.69
N TYR A 322 -11.94 17.25 2.01
CA TYR A 322 -10.81 17.82 1.28
C TYR A 322 -9.70 18.37 2.21
N GLN A 323 -10.03 18.59 3.48
CA GLN A 323 -9.10 18.97 4.55
C GLN A 323 -8.32 17.78 5.14
N TYR A 324 -8.76 16.53 4.90
CA TYR A 324 -8.09 15.38 5.48
C TYR A 324 -6.68 15.19 4.87
N VAL A 325 -5.67 15.04 5.74
CA VAL A 325 -4.29 14.79 5.35
C VAL A 325 -3.80 13.50 5.99
N GLY A 326 -3.70 12.45 5.20
CA GLY A 326 -3.17 11.14 5.59
C GLY A 326 -2.07 10.71 4.61
N LEU A 327 -0.80 11.02 4.91
CA LEU A 327 0.33 10.78 4.00
C LEU A 327 0.63 9.28 3.80
N ARG A 328 0.28 8.45 4.78
CA ARG A 328 0.43 6.99 4.73
C ARG A 328 -0.92 6.27 4.71
N ALA A 329 -2.00 7.01 4.48
CA ALA A 329 -3.32 6.44 4.23
C ALA A 329 -3.39 5.84 2.83
N ASN A 330 -3.94 4.64 2.73
CA ASN A 330 -4.21 3.96 1.46
C ASN A 330 -5.46 3.11 1.62
N SER A 331 -6.56 3.59 1.08
CA SER A 331 -7.88 2.98 1.20
C SER A 331 -8.60 2.99 -0.14
N PHE A 332 -9.76 2.37 -0.21
CA PHE A 332 -10.57 2.35 -1.42
C PHE A 332 -10.98 3.76 -1.84
N SER A 333 -10.48 4.21 -2.97
CA SER A 333 -10.77 5.54 -3.54
C SER A 333 -10.64 5.55 -5.05
N GLU A 334 -11.36 6.44 -5.72
CA GLU A 334 -11.20 6.74 -7.15
C GLU A 334 -10.02 7.68 -7.39
N GLY A 335 -9.80 8.61 -6.47
CA GLY A 335 -8.76 9.64 -6.58
C GLY A 335 -7.34 9.16 -6.27
N GLY A 336 -7.16 7.93 -5.79
CA GLY A 336 -5.87 7.37 -5.41
C GLY A 336 -5.29 7.92 -4.10
N ALA A 337 -6.01 8.82 -3.43
CA ALA A 337 -5.65 9.38 -2.12
C ALA A 337 -6.88 9.45 -1.21
N VAL A 338 -6.69 9.28 0.09
CA VAL A 338 -7.75 9.37 1.09
C VAL A 338 -8.02 10.84 1.39
N ARG A 339 -8.64 11.55 0.46
CA ARG A 339 -9.09 12.95 0.64
C ARG A 339 -9.93 13.40 -0.54
N ASN A 340 -10.74 14.47 -0.30
CA ASN A 340 -11.51 15.15 -1.34
C ASN A 340 -12.36 14.19 -2.17
N GLU A 341 -13.03 13.22 -1.54
CA GLU A 341 -13.83 12.24 -2.26
C GLU A 341 -15.01 11.77 -1.41
N SER A 342 -16.19 11.76 -2.00
CA SER A 342 -17.37 11.11 -1.47
C SER A 342 -17.86 10.11 -2.50
N GLY A 343 -18.31 8.91 -2.08
CA GLY A 343 -18.73 7.92 -3.05
C GLY A 343 -19.50 6.75 -2.45
N PHE A 344 -20.21 6.08 -3.33
CA PHE A 344 -20.94 4.86 -3.01
C PHE A 344 -20.65 3.79 -4.07
N TYR A 345 -20.18 2.65 -3.60
CA TYR A 345 -19.91 1.49 -4.44
C TYR A 345 -20.87 0.37 -4.06
N THR A 346 -21.43 -0.30 -5.04
CA THR A 346 -22.18 -1.54 -4.84
C THR A 346 -21.80 -2.56 -5.90
N GLY A 347 -21.74 -3.82 -5.51
CA GLY A 347 -21.40 -4.88 -6.42
C GLY A 347 -22.00 -6.22 -6.03
N VAL A 348 -22.14 -7.10 -7.00
CA VAL A 348 -22.64 -8.46 -6.87
C VAL A 348 -21.69 -9.45 -7.51
N GLU A 349 -21.52 -10.59 -6.87
CA GLU A 349 -20.79 -11.73 -7.39
C GLU A 349 -21.72 -12.95 -7.37
N ALA A 350 -21.76 -13.69 -8.49
CA ALA A 350 -22.57 -14.87 -8.66
C ALA A 350 -21.78 -16.00 -9.34
N SER A 351 -21.86 -17.20 -8.80
CA SER A 351 -21.33 -18.43 -9.41
C SER A 351 -22.48 -19.41 -9.62
N PRO A 352 -23.35 -19.17 -10.63
CA PRO A 352 -24.54 -20.03 -10.85
C PRO A 352 -24.16 -21.47 -11.15
N LEU A 353 -23.01 -21.67 -11.79
CA LEU A 353 -22.35 -22.97 -12.04
C LEU A 353 -20.96 -22.95 -11.39
N ASN A 354 -20.38 -24.11 -11.14
CA ASN A 354 -19.03 -24.20 -10.58
C ASN A 354 -17.98 -23.63 -11.56
N GLU A 355 -18.26 -23.72 -12.85
CA GLU A 355 -17.40 -23.30 -13.94
C GLU A 355 -17.64 -21.86 -14.40
N LEU A 356 -18.71 -21.20 -13.89
CA LEU A 356 -19.12 -19.86 -14.34
C LEU A 356 -19.15 -18.88 -13.15
N LYS A 357 -18.31 -17.85 -13.23
CA LYS A 357 -18.29 -16.74 -12.29
C LYS A 357 -18.69 -15.44 -13.01
N LEU A 358 -19.67 -14.76 -12.46
CA LEU A 358 -20.16 -13.46 -12.90
C LEU A 358 -19.87 -12.44 -11.81
N SER A 359 -19.41 -11.27 -12.18
CA SER A 359 -19.28 -10.13 -11.26
C SER A 359 -19.68 -8.83 -11.93
N ALA A 360 -20.37 -7.98 -11.18
CA ALA A 360 -20.77 -6.66 -11.63
C ALA A 360 -20.68 -5.66 -10.48
N TYR A 361 -20.26 -4.43 -10.79
CA TYR A 361 -20.32 -3.33 -9.83
C TYR A 361 -20.65 -2.00 -10.48
N VAL A 362 -21.14 -1.09 -9.66
CA VAL A 362 -21.29 0.34 -9.97
C VAL A 362 -20.65 1.13 -8.84
N ASP A 363 -19.85 2.12 -9.19
CA ASP A 363 -19.20 3.05 -8.29
C ASP A 363 -19.52 4.48 -8.71
N TYR A 364 -20.28 5.20 -7.87
CA TYR A 364 -20.50 6.64 -8.00
C TYR A 364 -19.53 7.37 -7.09
N PHE A 365 -18.91 8.45 -7.60
CA PHE A 365 -17.94 9.26 -6.86
C PHE A 365 -18.09 10.75 -7.18
N TYR A 366 -17.91 11.56 -6.15
CA TYR A 366 -18.02 13.00 -6.17
C TYR A 366 -16.81 13.61 -5.48
N PHE A 367 -16.25 14.66 -6.07
CA PHE A 367 -15.12 15.42 -5.54
C PHE A 367 -15.59 16.81 -5.13
N PRO A 368 -15.76 17.10 -3.83
CA PRO A 368 -16.31 18.35 -3.34
C PRO A 368 -15.38 19.56 -3.47
N TRP A 369 -14.11 19.36 -3.81
CA TRP A 369 -13.11 20.42 -4.00
C TRP A 369 -12.42 20.29 -5.35
N ALA A 370 -11.77 21.37 -5.79
CA ALA A 370 -10.97 21.43 -7.02
C ALA A 370 -9.90 20.32 -7.07
N LYS A 371 -9.62 19.83 -8.26
CA LYS A 371 -8.52 18.89 -8.59
C LYS A 371 -7.59 19.51 -9.63
N PHE A 372 -6.45 18.88 -9.83
CA PHE A 372 -5.54 19.29 -10.92
C PHE A 372 -6.30 19.32 -12.25
N GLY A 373 -6.33 20.50 -12.86
CA GLY A 373 -7.02 20.74 -14.14
C GLY A 373 -8.55 20.88 -14.08
N ILE A 374 -9.17 20.74 -12.91
CA ILE A 374 -10.62 20.89 -12.70
C ILE A 374 -10.82 21.84 -11.51
N PRO A 375 -11.12 23.14 -11.77
CA PRO A 375 -11.14 24.18 -10.72
C PRO A 375 -12.44 24.22 -9.90
N HIS A 376 -13.36 23.31 -10.12
CA HIS A 376 -14.67 23.20 -9.46
C HIS A 376 -14.91 21.79 -8.92
N THR A 377 -16.06 21.60 -8.30
CA THR A 377 -16.56 20.26 -7.91
C THR A 377 -16.77 19.40 -9.14
N SER A 378 -16.55 18.10 -9.03
CA SER A 378 -16.74 17.18 -10.15
C SER A 378 -17.21 15.82 -9.67
N GLU A 379 -17.84 15.07 -10.57
CA GLU A 379 -18.36 13.74 -10.26
C GLU A 379 -18.06 12.74 -11.36
N GLY A 380 -18.38 11.49 -11.11
CA GLY A 380 -18.29 10.45 -12.12
C GLY A 380 -18.93 9.15 -11.66
N VAL A 381 -19.10 8.28 -12.62
CA VAL A 381 -19.62 6.93 -12.41
C VAL A 381 -18.79 5.92 -13.19
N GLU A 382 -18.59 4.77 -12.58
CA GLU A 382 -17.94 3.62 -13.21
C GLU A 382 -18.79 2.38 -13.00
N GLY A 383 -19.05 1.65 -14.08
CA GLY A 383 -19.71 0.36 -14.06
C GLY A 383 -18.84 -0.70 -14.73
N THR A 384 -18.84 -1.90 -14.17
CA THR A 384 -18.12 -3.05 -14.76
C THR A 384 -18.97 -4.29 -14.67
N PHE A 385 -18.94 -5.08 -15.73
CA PHE A 385 -19.48 -6.43 -15.79
C PHE A 385 -18.40 -7.37 -16.28
N GLN A 386 -18.17 -8.47 -15.57
CA GLN A 386 -17.15 -9.47 -15.91
C GLN A 386 -17.74 -10.87 -15.85
N VAL A 387 -17.35 -11.67 -16.82
CA VAL A 387 -17.68 -13.09 -16.94
C VAL A 387 -16.37 -13.88 -16.99
N ASP A 388 -16.21 -14.86 -16.11
CA ASP A 388 -15.11 -15.82 -16.13
C ASP A 388 -15.74 -17.22 -16.23
N TRP A 389 -15.45 -17.94 -17.32
CA TRP A 389 -16.04 -19.23 -17.62
C TRP A 389 -15.00 -20.28 -17.97
N VAL A 390 -14.92 -21.32 -17.15
CA VAL A 390 -14.11 -22.52 -17.42
C VAL A 390 -14.94 -23.47 -18.28
N VAL A 391 -14.81 -23.37 -19.60
CA VAL A 391 -15.60 -24.17 -20.58
C VAL A 391 -15.23 -25.66 -20.49
N SER A 392 -13.94 -25.94 -20.26
CA SER A 392 -13.40 -27.30 -20.06
C SER A 392 -12.05 -27.21 -19.32
N GLY A 393 -11.48 -28.33 -18.94
CA GLY A 393 -10.14 -28.36 -18.31
C GLY A 393 -8.99 -27.77 -19.14
N LYS A 394 -9.26 -27.37 -20.39
CA LYS A 394 -8.27 -26.76 -21.31
C LYS A 394 -8.62 -25.34 -21.76
N TRP A 395 -9.84 -24.88 -21.53
CA TRP A 395 -10.33 -23.60 -22.04
C TRP A 395 -10.97 -22.78 -20.92
N GLU A 396 -10.42 -21.62 -20.70
CA GLU A 396 -10.96 -20.58 -19.84
C GLU A 396 -11.22 -19.33 -20.68
N LEU A 397 -12.47 -18.82 -20.61
CA LEU A 397 -12.89 -17.60 -21.29
C LEU A 397 -13.14 -16.52 -20.24
N SER A 398 -12.48 -15.38 -20.38
CA SER A 398 -12.71 -14.21 -19.54
C SER A 398 -13.10 -13.02 -20.40
N GLY A 399 -14.23 -12.39 -20.07
CA GLY A 399 -14.73 -11.19 -20.75
C GLY A 399 -15.03 -10.11 -19.73
N ARG A 400 -14.56 -8.87 -19.98
CA ARG A 400 -14.86 -7.70 -19.14
C ARG A 400 -15.35 -6.56 -20.00
N TYR A 401 -16.48 -5.97 -19.58
CA TYR A 401 -16.98 -4.71 -20.10
C TYR A 401 -16.94 -3.66 -18.99
N GLN A 402 -16.33 -2.50 -19.27
CA GLN A 402 -16.21 -1.40 -18.33
C GLN A 402 -16.65 -0.11 -18.99
N LEU A 403 -17.55 0.60 -18.34
CA LEU A 403 -17.96 1.95 -18.69
C LEU A 403 -17.56 2.91 -17.58
N LYS A 404 -16.83 3.98 -17.92
CA LYS A 404 -16.43 5.00 -16.97
C LYS A 404 -16.65 6.39 -17.55
N ARG A 405 -17.43 7.19 -16.86
CA ARG A 405 -17.66 8.60 -17.16
C ARG A 405 -17.14 9.45 -16.00
N LYS A 406 -16.22 10.35 -16.30
CA LYS A 406 -15.71 11.33 -15.34
C LYS A 406 -15.14 12.54 -16.08
N GLU A 407 -15.22 13.68 -15.44
CA GLU A 407 -14.62 14.91 -15.94
C GLU A 407 -13.08 14.82 -15.98
N ARG A 408 -12.49 15.32 -17.07
CA ARG A 408 -11.05 15.41 -17.30
C ARG A 408 -10.63 16.82 -17.64
N TYR A 409 -9.34 17.12 -17.47
CA TYR A 409 -8.74 18.41 -17.86
C TYR A 409 -9.11 18.81 -19.27
N GLY A 410 -9.68 20.02 -19.44
CA GLY A 410 -9.96 20.61 -20.74
C GLY A 410 -11.09 19.99 -21.57
N GLN A 411 -11.81 19.02 -21.03
CA GLN A 411 -12.99 18.44 -21.70
C GLN A 411 -14.15 18.40 -20.72
N PRO A 412 -15.23 19.17 -20.97
CA PRO A 412 -16.52 18.86 -20.36
C PRO A 412 -16.97 17.47 -20.80
N TYR A 413 -17.86 16.86 -20.06
CA TYR A 413 -18.40 15.48 -20.26
C TYR A 413 -18.63 15.07 -21.70
#